data_ff472022040f6388c29b96cecce2b06d
#
_entry.id   ff472022040f6388c29b96cecce2b06d
#
_cell.length_a   1.000
_cell.length_b   1.000
_cell.length_c   1.000
_cell.angle_alpha   90.00
_cell.angle_beta   90.00
_cell.angle_gamma   90.00
#
_symmetry.space_group_name_H-M   'P 1'
#
loop_
_entity.id
_entity.type
_entity.pdbx_description
1 polymer ?
#
loop_
_entity_poly.entity_id
_entity_poly.type
_entity_poly.pdbx_seq_one_letter_code
_entity_poly.pdbx_strand_id
1 'polypeptide(L)'
;MKLLVVEDDPLIGPAVKAVLENAGYTVVGPLRDAAKAARVGARECPDLALVDVNLAGGENGLVLARRLWQDNGIPSLLMTGFDHHAAEARSFAMGLLRKPVMPDALVQAIGAAGEILGGLRPSSKPDALEIFHGSAAFASGLPKMRSA
;
A
#
# COMPACT_ATOMS: atom_id res chain seq x y z
N MET A 1 -4.70 -2.39 -12.38
CA MET A 1 -3.59 -2.40 -11.40
C MET A 1 -3.69 -3.67 -10.56
N LYS A 2 -2.56 -4.28 -10.28
CA LYS A 2 -2.46 -5.44 -9.40
C LYS A 2 -2.04 -4.95 -8.01
N LEU A 3 -2.82 -5.28 -7.00
CA LEU A 3 -2.64 -4.79 -5.63
C LEU A 3 -2.27 -5.95 -4.70
N LEU A 4 -1.28 -5.74 -3.85
CA LEU A 4 -0.97 -6.66 -2.76
C LEU A 4 -1.63 -6.11 -1.50
N VAL A 5 -2.47 -6.91 -0.85
CA VAL A 5 -3.14 -6.50 0.38
C VAL A 5 -2.57 -7.29 1.54
N VAL A 6 -2.09 -6.57 2.56
CA VAL A 6 -1.52 -7.19 3.77
C VAL A 6 -2.31 -6.70 4.97
N GLU A 7 -3.14 -7.57 5.50
CA GLU A 7 -4.07 -7.29 6.59
C GLU A 7 -4.37 -8.60 7.30
N ASP A 8 -4.17 -8.65 8.60
CA ASP A 8 -4.35 -9.89 9.35
C ASP A 8 -5.73 -10.05 9.98
N ASP A 9 -6.54 -9.00 10.03
CA ASP A 9 -7.88 -9.10 10.57
C ASP A 9 -8.74 -9.97 9.65
N PRO A 10 -9.36 -11.05 10.17
CA PRO A 10 -10.10 -11.98 9.34
C PRO A 10 -11.38 -11.41 8.73
N LEU A 11 -11.85 -10.27 9.21
CA LEU A 11 -13.02 -9.60 8.63
C LEU A 11 -12.60 -8.46 7.70
N ILE A 12 -11.60 -7.69 8.07
CA ILE A 12 -11.18 -6.51 7.31
C ILE A 12 -10.49 -6.91 6.02
N GLY A 13 -9.57 -7.87 6.07
CA GLY A 13 -8.83 -8.29 4.89
C GLY A 13 -9.73 -8.71 3.73
N PRO A 14 -10.64 -9.67 3.95
CA PRO A 14 -11.57 -10.07 2.89
C PRO A 14 -12.49 -8.95 2.41
N ALA A 15 -12.90 -8.05 3.32
CA ALA A 15 -13.75 -6.92 2.94
C ALA A 15 -13.00 -5.94 2.03
N VAL A 16 -11.74 -5.66 2.35
CA VAL A 16 -10.88 -4.81 1.52
C VAL A 16 -10.72 -5.43 0.13
N LYS A 17 -10.45 -6.72 0.07
CA LYS A 17 -10.33 -7.43 -1.20
C LYS A 17 -11.60 -7.29 -2.04
N ALA A 18 -12.76 -7.51 -1.44
CA ALA A 18 -14.02 -7.43 -2.16
C ALA A 18 -14.27 -6.03 -2.72
N VAL A 19 -14.01 -5.00 -1.93
CA VAL A 19 -14.18 -3.62 -2.37
C VAL A 19 -13.28 -3.31 -3.56
N LEU A 20 -12.02 -3.71 -3.49
CA LEU A 20 -11.06 -3.44 -4.55
C LEU A 20 -11.35 -4.23 -5.83
N GLU A 21 -11.72 -5.49 -5.69
CA GLU A 21 -12.09 -6.30 -6.86
C GLU A 21 -13.34 -5.78 -7.54
N ASN A 22 -14.32 -5.33 -6.76
CA ASN A 22 -15.51 -4.72 -7.33
C ASN A 22 -15.20 -3.42 -8.09
N ALA A 23 -14.13 -2.73 -7.71
CA ALA A 23 -13.69 -1.53 -8.40
C ALA A 23 -12.82 -1.84 -9.64
N GLY A 24 -12.58 -3.11 -9.94
CA GLY A 24 -11.88 -3.53 -11.15
C GLY A 24 -10.40 -3.84 -10.96
N TYR A 25 -9.90 -3.85 -9.74
CA TYR A 25 -8.49 -4.17 -9.49
C TYR A 25 -8.28 -5.67 -9.30
N THR A 26 -7.08 -6.14 -9.60
CA THR A 26 -6.66 -7.50 -9.30
C THR A 26 -6.00 -7.50 -7.93
N VAL A 27 -6.46 -8.35 -7.02
CA VAL A 27 -5.95 -8.38 -5.64
C VAL A 27 -5.21 -9.67 -5.37
N VAL A 28 -3.98 -9.53 -4.86
CA VAL A 28 -3.19 -10.63 -4.31
C VAL A 28 -3.30 -10.55 -2.79
N GLY A 29 -3.80 -11.58 -2.17
CA GLY A 29 -4.06 -11.61 -0.74
C GLY A 29 -5.55 -11.60 -0.43
N PRO A 30 -5.94 -11.24 0.79
CA PRO A 30 -5.11 -10.63 1.84
C PRO A 30 -4.11 -11.61 2.44
N LEU A 31 -2.91 -11.13 2.67
CA LEU A 31 -1.87 -11.89 3.36
C LEU A 31 -1.79 -11.41 4.80
N ARG A 32 -1.54 -12.35 5.71
CA ARG A 32 -1.67 -12.08 7.13
C ARG A 32 -0.35 -11.89 7.86
N ASP A 33 0.76 -12.31 7.26
CA ASP A 33 2.06 -12.12 7.88
C ASP A 33 3.05 -11.47 6.92
N ALA A 34 4.00 -10.74 7.51
CA ALA A 34 4.94 -9.91 6.76
C ALA A 34 5.92 -10.74 5.93
N ALA A 35 6.40 -11.84 6.47
CA ALA A 35 7.38 -12.66 5.75
C ALA A 35 6.78 -13.27 4.49
N LYS A 36 5.56 -13.79 4.59
CA LYS A 36 4.86 -14.34 3.43
C LYS A 36 4.54 -13.23 2.43
N ALA A 37 4.14 -12.06 2.91
CA ALA A 37 3.83 -10.94 2.04
C ALA A 37 5.07 -10.49 1.25
N ALA A 38 6.24 -10.48 1.87
CA ALA A 38 7.48 -10.13 1.18
C ALA A 38 7.79 -11.13 0.06
N ARG A 39 7.65 -12.42 0.33
CA ARG A 39 7.89 -13.46 -0.67
C ARG A 39 6.90 -13.39 -1.83
N VAL A 40 5.63 -13.23 -1.51
CA VAL A 40 4.57 -13.14 -2.51
C VAL A 40 4.73 -11.87 -3.34
N GLY A 41 5.06 -10.75 -2.70
CA GLY A 41 5.32 -9.49 -3.40
C GLY A 41 6.42 -9.62 -4.42
N ALA A 42 7.54 -10.26 -4.04
CA ALA A 42 8.66 -10.47 -4.95
C ALA A 42 8.26 -11.34 -6.14
N ARG A 43 7.40 -12.34 -5.93
CA ARG A 43 6.98 -13.25 -6.98
C ARG A 43 5.91 -12.65 -7.89
N GLU A 44 4.91 -11.98 -7.30
CA GLU A 44 3.75 -11.50 -8.04
C GLU A 44 3.95 -10.13 -8.69
N CYS A 45 4.94 -9.38 -8.26
CA CYS A 45 5.25 -8.06 -8.81
C CYS A 45 4.03 -7.14 -8.86
N PRO A 46 3.36 -6.88 -7.74
CA PRO A 46 2.21 -5.99 -7.74
C PRO A 46 2.64 -4.55 -8.06
N ASP A 47 1.68 -3.76 -8.51
CA ASP A 47 1.92 -2.35 -8.81
C ASP A 47 1.95 -1.50 -7.53
N LEU A 48 1.24 -1.94 -6.52
CA LEU A 48 1.08 -1.19 -5.27
C LEU A 48 0.74 -2.17 -4.16
N ALA A 49 1.24 -1.92 -2.96
CA ALA A 49 0.86 -2.67 -1.76
C ALA A 49 0.02 -1.80 -0.83
N LEU A 50 -1.01 -2.39 -0.25
CA LEU A 50 -1.81 -1.77 0.79
C LEU A 50 -1.51 -2.54 2.07
N VAL A 51 -0.85 -1.90 3.03
CA VAL A 51 -0.24 -2.59 4.18
C VAL A 51 -0.74 -2.01 5.49
N ASP A 52 -1.31 -2.87 6.33
CA ASP A 52 -1.63 -2.48 7.71
C ASP A 52 -0.34 -2.34 8.50
N VAL A 53 -0.18 -1.21 9.19
CA VAL A 53 1.00 -0.97 10.02
C VAL A 53 1.07 -1.97 11.18
N ASN A 54 -0.07 -2.30 11.78
CA ASN A 54 -0.12 -3.20 12.93
C ASN A 54 -0.57 -4.60 12.50
N LEU A 55 0.38 -5.49 12.31
CA LEU A 55 0.09 -6.88 11.95
C LEU A 55 0.16 -7.78 13.19
N ALA A 56 -0.52 -8.92 13.13
CA ALA A 56 -0.54 -9.88 14.22
C ALA A 56 0.88 -10.41 14.50
N GLY A 57 1.08 -10.87 15.73
CA GLY A 57 2.38 -11.42 16.13
C GLY A 57 3.44 -10.37 16.37
N GLY A 58 3.04 -9.10 16.48
CA GLY A 58 3.99 -8.02 16.71
C GLY A 58 4.76 -7.59 15.47
N GLU A 59 4.40 -8.11 14.31
CA GLU A 59 5.04 -7.71 13.07
C GLU A 59 4.68 -6.28 12.71
N ASN A 60 5.63 -5.58 12.12
CA ASN A 60 5.48 -4.17 11.81
C ASN A 60 5.34 -3.96 10.30
N GLY A 61 4.20 -3.43 9.89
CA GLY A 61 3.93 -3.13 8.48
C GLY A 61 4.86 -2.07 7.90
N LEU A 62 5.43 -1.19 8.74
CA LEU A 62 6.43 -0.22 8.29
C LEU A 62 7.69 -0.92 7.79
N VAL A 63 8.16 -1.92 8.52
CA VAL A 63 9.33 -2.70 8.11
C VAL A 63 9.05 -3.43 6.81
N LEU A 64 7.88 -4.02 6.68
CA LEU A 64 7.48 -4.69 5.45
C LEU A 64 7.43 -3.72 4.26
N ALA A 65 6.82 -2.57 4.44
CA ALA A 65 6.70 -1.57 3.36
C ALA A 65 8.08 -1.10 2.90
N ARG A 66 9.02 -0.91 3.83
CA ARG A 66 10.38 -0.56 3.49
C ARG A 66 11.04 -1.67 2.65
N ARG A 67 10.89 -2.92 3.05
CA ARG A 67 11.43 -4.05 2.29
C ARG A 67 10.83 -4.14 0.90
N LEU A 68 9.53 -4.01 0.78
CA LEU A 68 8.86 -4.06 -0.51
C LEU A 68 9.42 -3.00 -1.45
N TRP A 69 9.66 -1.79 -0.94
CA TRP A 69 10.20 -0.72 -1.75
C TRP A 69 11.69 -0.95 -2.07
N GLN A 70 12.50 -1.19 -1.04
CA GLN A 70 13.96 -1.27 -1.23
C GLN A 70 14.39 -2.51 -2.01
N ASP A 71 13.75 -3.65 -1.77
CA ASP A 71 14.15 -4.90 -2.39
C ASP A 71 13.49 -5.14 -3.75
N ASN A 72 12.27 -4.66 -3.94
CA ASN A 72 11.47 -5.00 -5.12
C ASN A 72 10.90 -3.79 -5.87
N GLY A 73 11.08 -2.59 -5.37
CA GLY A 73 10.53 -1.39 -5.98
C GLY A 73 9.01 -1.33 -5.96
N ILE A 74 8.38 -1.97 -4.97
CA ILE A 74 6.92 -1.97 -4.81
C ILE A 74 6.54 -0.86 -3.86
N PRO A 75 5.83 0.17 -4.33
CA PRO A 75 5.37 1.25 -3.45
C PRO A 75 4.21 0.79 -2.58
N SER A 76 4.01 1.45 -1.44
CA SER A 76 2.95 1.10 -0.50
C SER A 76 2.12 2.31 -0.09
N LEU A 77 0.84 2.06 0.15
CA LEU A 77 0.01 2.90 1.00
C LEU A 77 -0.14 2.15 2.33
N LEU A 78 0.10 2.86 3.43
CA LEU A 78 -0.01 2.28 4.76
C LEU A 78 -1.38 2.58 5.35
N MET A 79 -1.95 1.62 6.06
CA MET A 79 -3.18 1.83 6.82
C MET A 79 -2.85 1.87 8.30
N THR A 80 -3.28 2.90 9.00
CA THR A 80 -3.00 3.04 10.42
C THR A 80 -4.05 3.86 11.13
N GLY A 81 -4.23 3.59 12.43
CA GLY A 81 -5.04 4.43 13.30
C GLY A 81 -4.25 5.57 13.94
N PHE A 82 -2.94 5.64 13.71
CA PHE A 82 -2.08 6.60 14.40
C PHE A 82 -1.25 7.42 13.42
N ASP A 83 -1.31 8.73 13.56
CA ASP A 83 -0.61 9.65 12.64
C ASP A 83 0.90 9.70 12.86
N HIS A 84 1.39 9.29 14.03
CA HIS A 84 2.83 9.40 14.31
C HIS A 84 3.71 8.52 13.43
N HIS A 85 3.13 7.59 12.69
CA HIS A 85 3.88 6.78 11.75
C HIS A 85 4.31 7.53 10.49
N ALA A 86 3.68 8.68 10.21
CA ALA A 86 3.94 9.41 8.97
C ALA A 86 5.39 9.83 8.81
N ALA A 87 6.00 10.35 9.88
CA ALA A 87 7.38 10.84 9.81
C ALA A 87 8.35 9.72 9.40
N GLU A 88 8.17 8.52 9.94
CA GLU A 88 9.01 7.38 9.62
C GLU A 88 8.78 6.87 8.21
N ALA A 89 7.54 6.88 7.77
CA ALA A 89 7.14 6.26 6.51
C ALA A 89 7.48 7.07 5.25
N ARG A 90 7.74 8.37 5.40
CA ARG A 90 7.89 9.29 4.25
C ARG A 90 8.96 8.89 3.26
N SER A 91 10.00 8.19 3.69
CA SER A 91 11.11 7.85 2.82
C SER A 91 10.88 6.57 2.01
N PHE A 92 9.86 5.78 2.35
CA PHE A 92 9.65 4.50 1.65
C PHE A 92 8.18 4.18 1.31
N ALA A 93 7.24 5.00 1.74
CA ALA A 93 5.83 4.81 1.40
C ALA A 93 5.28 6.01 0.63
N MET A 94 4.26 5.77 -0.19
CA MET A 94 3.62 6.84 -0.96
C MET A 94 2.72 7.70 -0.09
N GLY A 95 2.12 7.10 0.91
CA GLY A 95 1.15 7.80 1.74
C GLY A 95 0.60 6.93 2.84
N LEU A 96 -0.31 7.53 3.59
CA LEU A 96 -0.90 6.95 4.77
C LEU A 96 -2.42 7.11 4.71
N LEU A 97 -3.14 6.01 4.90
CA LEU A 97 -4.59 6.01 4.92
C LEU A 97 -5.06 5.76 6.35
N ARG A 98 -5.80 6.72 6.92
CA ARG A 98 -6.22 6.63 8.32
C ARG A 98 -7.41 5.72 8.49
N LYS A 99 -7.34 4.86 9.49
CA LYS A 99 -8.45 4.00 9.88
C LYS A 99 -9.47 4.80 10.71
N PRO A 100 -10.73 4.45 10.66
CA PRO A 100 -11.34 3.37 9.90
C PRO A 100 -11.42 3.70 8.42
N VAL A 101 -11.12 2.72 7.56
CA VAL A 101 -11.10 2.96 6.12
C VAL A 101 -12.46 2.61 5.54
N MET A 102 -13.17 3.63 5.08
CA MET A 102 -14.47 3.44 4.45
C MET A 102 -14.29 2.96 3.01
N PRO A 103 -15.23 2.16 2.47
CA PRO A 103 -15.10 1.62 1.11
C PRO A 103 -14.86 2.68 0.05
N ASP A 104 -15.61 3.77 0.06
CA ASP A 104 -15.44 4.83 -0.93
C ASP A 104 -14.08 5.50 -0.82
N ALA A 105 -13.63 5.75 0.42
CA ALA A 105 -12.32 6.35 0.65
C ALA A 105 -11.20 5.43 0.19
N LEU A 106 -11.35 4.13 0.39
CA LEU A 106 -10.37 3.15 -0.07
C LEU A 106 -10.23 3.19 -1.59
N VAL A 107 -11.34 3.14 -2.31
CA VAL A 107 -11.31 3.17 -3.78
C VAL A 107 -10.70 4.48 -4.27
N GLN A 108 -11.07 5.61 -3.67
CA GLN A 108 -10.52 6.91 -4.04
C GLN A 108 -9.01 6.98 -3.77
N ALA A 109 -8.56 6.42 -2.64
CA ALA A 109 -7.14 6.40 -2.29
C ALA A 109 -6.33 5.60 -3.30
N ILE A 110 -6.82 4.43 -3.68
CA ILE A 110 -6.14 3.60 -4.68
C ILE A 110 -6.13 4.29 -6.04
N GLY A 111 -7.24 4.96 -6.40
CA GLY A 111 -7.30 5.74 -7.62
C GLY A 111 -6.26 6.86 -7.65
N ALA A 112 -6.14 7.61 -6.56
CA ALA A 112 -5.14 8.68 -6.44
C ALA A 112 -3.72 8.12 -6.56
N ALA A 113 -3.44 7.01 -5.87
CA ALA A 113 -2.13 6.37 -5.95
C ALA A 113 -1.83 5.91 -7.39
N GLY A 114 -2.81 5.35 -8.07
CA GLY A 114 -2.66 4.93 -9.46
C GLY A 114 -2.34 6.09 -10.40
N GLU A 115 -2.96 7.24 -10.19
CA GLU A 115 -2.66 8.43 -10.98
C GLU A 115 -1.22 8.89 -10.74
N ILE A 116 -0.77 8.89 -9.49
CA ILE A 116 0.62 9.26 -9.17
C ILE A 116 1.60 8.27 -9.82
N LEU A 117 1.32 6.98 -9.75
CA LEU A 117 2.17 5.97 -10.38
C LEU A 117 2.21 6.12 -11.90
N GLY A 118 1.16 6.66 -12.48
CA GLY A 118 1.12 7.00 -13.92
C GLY A 118 1.75 8.34 -14.25
N GLY A 119 2.36 9.03 -13.28
CA GLY A 119 3.01 10.31 -13.51
C GLY A 119 2.06 11.51 -13.51
N LEU A 120 0.84 11.32 -13.02
CA LEU A 120 -0.17 12.37 -13.02
C LEU A 120 -0.35 12.95 -11.61
N ARG A 121 -0.91 14.15 -11.54
CA ARG A 121 -1.39 14.67 -10.27
C ARG A 121 -2.75 14.04 -9.98
N PRO A 122 -3.03 13.65 -8.74
CA PRO A 122 -4.33 13.09 -8.41
C PRO A 122 -5.42 14.10 -8.65
N SER A 123 -6.49 13.70 -9.34
CA SER A 123 -7.62 14.57 -9.59
C SER A 123 -8.42 14.83 -8.31
N SER A 124 -8.39 13.88 -7.38
CA SER A 124 -9.01 14.02 -6.07
C SER A 124 -8.41 12.97 -5.13
N LYS A 125 -8.61 13.16 -3.84
CA LYS A 125 -8.24 12.16 -2.85
C LYS A 125 -9.18 12.27 -1.65
N PRO A 126 -9.39 11.19 -0.89
CA PRO A 126 -10.20 11.27 0.32
C PRO A 126 -9.42 11.98 1.42
N ASP A 127 -10.16 12.59 2.35
CA ASP A 127 -9.53 13.28 3.49
C ASP A 127 -8.68 12.36 4.35
N ALA A 128 -9.03 11.08 4.40
CA ALA A 128 -8.30 10.09 5.20
C ALA A 128 -6.91 9.77 4.61
N LEU A 129 -6.64 10.15 3.38
CA LEU A 129 -5.36 9.87 2.72
C LEU A 129 -4.42 11.06 2.82
N GLU A 130 -3.25 10.84 3.39
CA GLU A 130 -2.14 11.77 3.31
C GLU A 130 -1.15 11.25 2.26
N ILE A 131 -0.87 12.06 1.24
CA ILE A 131 0.12 11.73 0.22
C ILE A 131 1.42 12.43 0.61
N PHE A 132 2.51 11.68 0.67
CA PHE A 132 3.79 12.22 1.12
C PHE A 132 4.48 13.01 0.01
N HIS A 133 5.23 14.03 0.41
CA HIS A 133 6.08 14.76 -0.52
C HIS A 133 7.10 13.79 -1.12
N GLY A 134 7.37 13.94 -2.38
CA GLY A 134 8.30 13.04 -3.05
C GLY A 134 7.68 11.76 -3.55
N SER A 135 6.39 11.54 -3.31
CA SER A 135 5.72 10.34 -3.80
C SER A 135 5.79 10.22 -5.32
N ALA A 136 5.94 11.32 -6.04
CA ALA A 136 6.13 11.28 -7.48
C ALA A 136 7.36 10.47 -7.91
N ALA A 137 8.35 10.29 -7.03
CA ALA A 137 9.50 9.47 -7.34
C ALA A 137 9.12 8.01 -7.58
N PHE A 138 8.03 7.56 -7.03
CA PHE A 138 7.56 6.19 -7.24
C PHE A 138 7.11 5.95 -8.69
N ALA A 139 6.69 6.99 -9.37
CA ALA A 139 6.28 6.89 -10.77
C ALA A 139 7.44 6.59 -11.71
N SER A 140 8.67 6.96 -11.34
CA SER A 140 9.83 6.74 -12.19
C SER A 140 10.35 5.31 -12.12
N GLY A 141 9.78 4.50 -11.24
CA GLY A 141 10.26 3.14 -11.07
C GLY A 141 11.53 3.05 -10.26
N LEU A 142 11.92 4.12 -9.62
CA LEU A 142 13.05 4.10 -8.71
C LEU A 142 12.60 3.49 -7.42
N PRO A 143 13.45 2.92 -6.69
CA PRO A 143 14.79 2.52 -7.06
C PRO A 143 14.68 1.28 -7.89
N LYS A 144 15.37 1.24 -8.85
CA LYS A 144 15.35 0.18 -9.68
C LYS A 144 16.02 -0.92 -9.09
N MET A 145 15.99 -1.07 -7.90
CA MET A 145 16.63 -2.15 -7.29
C MET A 145 15.99 -3.40 -7.64
N ARG A 146 14.99 -3.30 -8.40
CA ARG A 146 14.46 -4.47 -8.86
C ARG A 146 15.32 -5.07 -9.85
N SER A 147 16.45 -4.77 -9.95
CA SER A 147 17.28 -5.36 -10.89
C SER A 147 17.18 -6.81 -10.77
N ALA A 148 17.06 -7.41 -11.58
CA ALA A 148 16.94 -8.77 -11.51
C ALA A 148 17.79 -9.64 -11.25
#